data_75d99d78ab9c373fb3f2bb173ed1b863
#
_entry.id   75d99d78ab9c373fb3f2bb173ed1b863
#
_cell.length_a   1.000
_cell.length_b   1.000
_cell.length_c   1.000
_cell.angle_alpha   90.00
_cell.angle_beta   90.00
_cell.angle_gamma   90.00
#
_symmetry.space_group_name_H-M   'P 1'
#
loop_
_entity.id
_entity.type
_entity.pdbx_description
1 polymer ?
#
loop_
_entity_poly.entity_id
_entity_poly.type
_entity_poly.pdbx_seq_one_letter_code
_entity_poly.pdbx_strand_id
1 'polypeptide(L)'
;PDTHLDMARFGISLYGFHPCPETVGYFDLRPAMSVHARITNVSQPPMSEGVSYGLHYRSTGSVKICTLPIGYADGYNRALSSRAQVIYNGQLCNQVGNICMDQCMFEIDMRSRGTRPRLDPQIGDEVLLVGAQGGARITIDDMAEQIGTIPHELCCAFGLRMPKVYTR
;
A
#
# COMPACT_ATOMS: atom_id res chain seq x y z
N PRO A 1 22.26 9.80 25.85
CA PRO A 1 21.90 9.51 27.24
C PRO A 1 21.77 10.79 28.04
N ASP A 2 22.74 11.72 27.92
CA ASP A 2 22.84 12.93 28.76
C ASP A 2 21.71 13.94 28.53
N THR A 3 20.89 13.76 27.48
CA THR A 3 19.79 14.65 27.14
C THR A 3 18.41 14.07 27.48
N HIS A 4 18.31 12.86 28.03
CA HIS A 4 17.03 12.21 28.30
C HIS A 4 16.30 12.81 29.50
N LEU A 5 17.04 13.42 30.46
CA LEU A 5 16.47 13.99 31.68
C LEU A 5 15.44 13.03 32.33
N ASP A 6 14.28 13.55 32.76
CA ASP A 6 13.23 12.76 33.42
C ASP A 6 12.16 12.25 32.45
N MET A 7 12.16 12.70 31.19
CA MET A 7 11.13 12.34 30.20
C MET A 7 11.68 12.39 28.78
N ALA A 8 11.34 11.39 27.98
CA ALA A 8 11.60 11.38 26.54
C ALA A 8 10.28 11.29 25.75
N ARG A 9 10.20 12.02 24.64
CA ARG A 9 9.09 11.89 23.67
C ARG A 9 9.52 10.93 22.57
N PHE A 10 8.89 9.75 22.54
CA PHE A 10 9.02 8.84 21.42
C PHE A 10 8.15 9.34 20.25
N GLY A 11 8.82 9.71 19.17
CA GLY A 11 8.16 10.11 17.94
C GLY A 11 7.87 8.91 17.02
N ILE A 12 8.19 9.06 15.75
CA ILE A 12 7.95 8.05 14.71
C ILE A 12 8.69 6.73 14.96
N SER A 13 9.76 6.74 15.75
CA SER A 13 10.49 5.51 16.13
C SER A 13 9.63 4.51 16.89
N LEU A 14 8.54 4.94 17.54
CA LEU A 14 7.56 4.06 18.17
C LEU A 14 6.80 3.21 17.12
N TYR A 15 6.66 3.74 15.92
CA TYR A 15 6.07 3.03 14.78
C TYR A 15 7.08 2.21 13.99
N GLY A 16 8.37 2.21 14.42
CA GLY A 16 9.43 1.44 13.79
C GLY A 16 10.06 2.12 12.57
N PHE A 17 9.99 3.45 12.49
CA PHE A 17 10.63 4.23 11.43
C PHE A 17 11.74 5.12 11.98
N HIS A 18 12.78 5.32 11.19
CA HIS A 18 13.86 6.22 11.53
C HIS A 18 13.43 7.69 11.38
N PRO A 19 13.68 8.55 12.38
CA PRO A 19 13.29 9.96 12.31
C PRO A 19 14.11 10.76 11.28
N CYS A 20 15.30 10.28 10.96
CA CYS A 20 16.20 10.85 9.96
C CYS A 20 17.21 9.80 9.47
N PRO A 21 17.82 9.99 8.27
CA PRO A 21 18.78 9.04 7.72
C PRO A 21 19.98 8.74 8.61
N GLU A 22 20.41 9.70 9.40
CA GLU A 22 21.58 9.59 10.30
C GLU A 22 21.36 8.57 11.43
N THR A 23 20.12 8.22 11.73
CA THR A 23 19.77 7.23 12.77
C THR A 23 19.74 5.80 12.24
N VAL A 24 19.79 5.62 10.93
CA VAL A 24 19.81 4.29 10.29
C VAL A 24 21.09 3.55 10.70
N GLY A 25 20.91 2.33 11.20
CA GLY A 25 22.01 1.47 11.66
C GLY A 25 22.36 1.60 13.14
N TYR A 26 21.86 2.62 13.84
CA TYR A 26 22.04 2.72 15.30
C TYR A 26 21.02 1.89 16.08
N PHE A 27 19.84 1.67 15.51
CA PHE A 27 18.74 0.94 16.15
C PHE A 27 18.10 -0.02 15.16
N ASP A 28 17.78 -1.24 15.62
CA ASP A 28 16.96 -2.21 14.86
C ASP A 28 15.48 -1.85 15.06
N LEU A 29 15.00 -0.88 14.28
CA LEU A 29 13.60 -0.48 14.29
C LEU A 29 12.80 -1.37 13.34
N ARG A 30 11.67 -1.88 13.83
CA ARG A 30 10.77 -2.75 13.08
C ARG A 30 9.41 -2.07 12.88
N PRO A 31 8.94 -1.91 11.63
CA PRO A 31 7.62 -1.35 11.38
C PRO A 31 6.53 -2.08 12.17
N ALA A 32 5.79 -1.32 12.97
CA ALA A 32 4.73 -1.84 13.84
C ALA A 32 3.35 -1.82 13.17
N MET A 33 3.23 -1.31 11.93
CA MET A 33 1.99 -1.15 11.22
C MET A 33 2.03 -1.88 9.87
N SER A 34 0.94 -2.59 9.57
CA SER A 34 0.61 -3.06 8.22
C SER A 34 -0.80 -2.64 7.86
N VAL A 35 -1.08 -2.49 6.56
CA VAL A 35 -2.40 -2.11 6.04
C VAL A 35 -2.87 -3.18 5.09
N HIS A 36 -4.01 -3.77 5.41
CA HIS A 36 -4.62 -4.88 4.69
C HIS A 36 -5.98 -4.47 4.14
N ALA A 37 -6.33 -4.99 2.99
CA ALA A 37 -7.68 -4.90 2.43
C ALA A 37 -8.07 -6.24 1.80
N ARG A 38 -9.36 -6.43 1.53
CA ARG A 38 -9.85 -7.62 0.81
C ARG A 38 -10.41 -7.21 -0.54
N ILE A 39 -10.18 -8.03 -1.54
CA ILE A 39 -10.73 -7.83 -2.89
C ILE A 39 -12.25 -7.87 -2.82
N THR A 40 -12.91 -6.82 -3.32
CA THR A 40 -14.38 -6.72 -3.36
C THR A 40 -14.95 -6.98 -4.76
N ASN A 41 -14.13 -6.81 -5.79
CA ASN A 41 -14.52 -7.09 -7.17
C ASN A 41 -13.30 -7.50 -8.00
N VAL A 42 -13.54 -8.41 -8.96
CA VAL A 42 -12.55 -8.80 -9.97
C VAL A 42 -13.22 -8.70 -11.34
N SER A 43 -12.64 -7.94 -12.25
CA SER A 43 -13.11 -7.79 -13.63
C SER A 43 -11.97 -7.97 -14.62
N GLN A 44 -12.32 -8.29 -15.86
CA GLN A 44 -11.37 -8.36 -16.97
C GLN A 44 -11.87 -7.44 -18.10
N PRO A 45 -11.59 -6.13 -18.02
CA PRO A 45 -12.04 -5.18 -19.02
C PRO A 45 -11.35 -5.46 -20.36
N PRO A 46 -12.07 -5.28 -21.49
CA PRO A 46 -11.48 -5.40 -22.80
C PRO A 46 -10.38 -4.37 -23.04
N MET A 47 -9.60 -4.58 -24.11
CA MET A 47 -8.54 -3.66 -24.50
C MET A 47 -9.08 -2.23 -24.67
N SER A 48 -8.32 -1.26 -24.17
CA SER A 48 -8.62 0.18 -24.23
C SER A 48 -9.82 0.65 -23.38
N GLU A 49 -10.49 -0.23 -22.64
CA GLU A 49 -11.50 0.19 -21.67
C GLU A 49 -10.85 0.98 -20.53
N GLY A 50 -11.45 2.12 -20.19
CA GLY A 50 -10.96 2.99 -19.12
C GLY A 50 -11.33 2.48 -17.74
N VAL A 51 -10.41 2.65 -16.77
CA VAL A 51 -10.61 2.23 -15.39
C VAL A 51 -10.48 3.44 -14.46
N SER A 52 -11.40 3.53 -13.47
CA SER A 52 -11.48 4.61 -12.49
C SER A 52 -11.87 5.97 -13.07
N TYR A 53 -12.07 6.95 -12.18
CA TYR A 53 -12.45 8.31 -12.57
C TYR A 53 -11.38 8.96 -13.47
N GLY A 54 -11.84 9.69 -14.47
CA GLY A 54 -11.00 10.36 -15.44
C GLY A 54 -10.44 9.44 -16.52
N LEU A 55 -10.61 8.10 -16.40
CA LEU A 55 -10.21 7.09 -17.39
C LEU A 55 -8.75 7.22 -17.84
N HIS A 56 -7.87 7.67 -16.94
CA HIS A 56 -6.44 7.86 -17.21
C HIS A 56 -5.70 6.54 -17.42
N TYR A 57 -6.15 5.46 -16.76
CA TYR A 57 -5.67 4.12 -17.03
C TYR A 57 -6.57 3.44 -18.05
N ARG A 58 -5.96 2.75 -19.03
CA ARG A 58 -6.67 1.96 -20.02
C ARG A 58 -6.19 0.52 -20.02
N SER A 59 -7.14 -0.40 -19.97
CA SER A 59 -6.87 -1.84 -19.95
C SER A 59 -6.08 -2.27 -21.18
N THR A 60 -5.14 -3.18 -20.98
CA THR A 60 -4.42 -3.87 -22.07
C THR A 60 -5.22 -5.06 -22.63
N GLY A 61 -6.37 -5.38 -22.07
CA GLY A 61 -7.18 -6.57 -22.41
C GLY A 61 -6.65 -7.89 -21.84
N SER A 62 -5.41 -7.89 -21.36
CA SER A 62 -4.75 -9.08 -20.79
C SER A 62 -4.50 -8.94 -19.28
N VAL A 63 -5.30 -8.14 -18.61
CA VAL A 63 -5.22 -7.89 -17.17
C VAL A 63 -6.52 -8.20 -16.46
N LYS A 64 -6.45 -8.69 -15.24
CA LYS A 64 -7.56 -8.62 -14.29
C LYS A 64 -7.41 -7.35 -13.45
N ILE A 65 -8.49 -6.62 -13.28
CA ILE A 65 -8.59 -5.44 -12.41
C ILE A 65 -9.29 -5.87 -11.13
N CYS A 66 -8.61 -5.69 -10.01
CA CYS A 66 -9.12 -6.00 -8.68
C CYS A 66 -9.43 -4.71 -7.94
N THR A 67 -10.61 -4.61 -7.33
CA THR A 67 -11.04 -3.46 -6.53
C THR A 67 -10.85 -3.75 -5.06
N LEU A 68 -10.30 -2.77 -4.33
CA LEU A 68 -10.15 -2.76 -2.88
C LEU A 68 -11.03 -1.68 -2.26
N PRO A 69 -11.71 -1.96 -1.14
CA PRO A 69 -12.59 -1.00 -0.45
C PRO A 69 -11.78 -0.08 0.47
N ILE A 70 -10.79 0.60 -0.07
CA ILE A 70 -9.94 1.56 0.62
C ILE A 70 -9.58 2.70 -0.33
N GLY A 71 -9.69 3.93 0.16
CA GLY A 71 -9.39 5.12 -0.60
C GLY A 71 -8.86 6.27 0.26
N TYR A 72 -8.90 7.49 -0.28
CA TYR A 72 -8.28 8.63 0.42
C TYR A 72 -9.03 9.04 1.70
N ALA A 73 -10.31 8.71 1.84
CA ALA A 73 -11.05 8.94 3.09
C ALA A 73 -10.63 7.97 4.22
N ASP A 74 -9.96 6.87 3.87
CA ASP A 74 -9.41 5.90 4.81
C ASP A 74 -7.93 6.17 5.13
N GLY A 75 -7.32 7.14 4.42
CA GLY A 75 -5.91 7.51 4.56
C GLY A 75 -5.00 7.04 3.41
N TYR A 76 -5.52 6.31 2.43
CA TYR A 76 -4.74 5.92 1.26
C TYR A 76 -4.67 7.08 0.26
N ASN A 77 -3.61 7.87 0.37
CA ASN A 77 -3.50 9.18 -0.25
C ASN A 77 -3.71 9.17 -1.77
N ARG A 78 -4.54 10.10 -2.28
CA ARG A 78 -4.86 10.20 -3.71
C ARG A 78 -3.64 10.49 -4.59
N ALA A 79 -2.59 11.12 -4.08
CA ALA A 79 -1.36 11.38 -4.82
C ALA A 79 -0.58 10.10 -5.20
N LEU A 80 -0.90 8.96 -4.57
CA LEU A 80 -0.39 7.62 -4.91
C LEU A 80 -1.03 7.04 -6.19
N SER A 81 -2.05 7.69 -6.77
CA SER A 81 -2.76 7.21 -7.96
C SER A 81 -1.80 6.87 -9.10
N SER A 82 -1.88 5.66 -9.62
CA SER A 82 -1.03 5.10 -10.69
C SER A 82 0.49 5.14 -10.39
N ARG A 83 0.86 5.27 -9.12
CA ARG A 83 2.26 5.27 -8.66
C ARG A 83 2.51 4.15 -7.66
N ALA A 84 1.54 3.89 -6.79
CA ALA A 84 1.67 2.89 -5.75
C ALA A 84 1.63 1.46 -6.31
N GLN A 85 2.05 0.55 -5.45
CA GLN A 85 1.89 -0.88 -5.63
C GLN A 85 1.15 -1.47 -4.43
N VAL A 86 0.67 -2.69 -4.59
CA VAL A 86 0.13 -3.54 -3.53
C VAL A 86 0.82 -4.89 -3.59
N ILE A 87 0.78 -5.64 -2.49
CA ILE A 87 1.29 -7.02 -2.47
C ILE A 87 0.10 -7.97 -2.48
N TYR A 88 0.05 -8.83 -3.48
CA TYR A 88 -0.92 -9.91 -3.57
C TYR A 88 -0.19 -11.25 -3.77
N ASN A 89 -0.43 -12.21 -2.87
CA ASN A 89 0.26 -13.51 -2.86
C ASN A 89 1.79 -13.41 -3.01
N GLY A 90 2.41 -12.48 -2.26
CA GLY A 90 3.85 -12.27 -2.25
C GLY A 90 4.42 -11.60 -3.50
N GLN A 91 3.59 -11.06 -4.40
CA GLN A 91 4.00 -10.36 -5.61
C GLN A 91 3.53 -8.92 -5.59
N LEU A 92 4.39 -8.01 -6.07
CA LEU A 92 4.04 -6.60 -6.27
C LEU A 92 3.14 -6.46 -7.50
N CYS A 93 1.98 -5.82 -7.33
CA CYS A 93 1.00 -5.50 -8.36
C CYS A 93 0.79 -3.99 -8.41
N ASN A 94 0.66 -3.41 -9.61
CA ASN A 94 0.54 -1.98 -9.75
C ASN A 94 -0.88 -1.49 -9.39
N GLN A 95 -0.97 -0.46 -8.57
CA GLN A 95 -2.19 0.32 -8.43
C GLN A 95 -2.45 1.08 -9.73
N VAL A 96 -3.69 1.04 -10.22
CA VAL A 96 -4.06 1.61 -11.52
C VAL A 96 -5.27 2.53 -11.41
N GLY A 97 -5.23 3.60 -12.21
CA GLY A 97 -6.26 4.63 -12.20
C GLY A 97 -6.22 5.50 -10.95
N ASN A 98 -7.17 6.40 -10.82
CA ASN A 98 -7.28 7.28 -9.65
C ASN A 98 -7.71 6.51 -8.40
N ILE A 99 -7.09 6.78 -7.26
CA ILE A 99 -7.59 6.40 -5.94
C ILE A 99 -8.83 7.26 -5.67
N CYS A 100 -9.96 6.60 -5.39
CA CYS A 100 -11.23 7.24 -5.11
C CYS A 100 -11.39 7.52 -3.60
N MET A 101 -12.55 8.01 -3.18
CA MET A 101 -12.83 8.30 -1.77
C MET A 101 -12.66 7.06 -0.88
N ASP A 102 -13.23 5.94 -1.28
CA ASP A 102 -13.33 4.70 -0.51
C ASP A 102 -13.01 3.43 -1.34
N GLN A 103 -12.37 3.60 -2.50
CA GLN A 103 -11.97 2.52 -3.38
C GLN A 103 -10.67 2.84 -4.10
N CYS A 104 -9.88 1.79 -4.38
CA CYS A 104 -8.80 1.84 -5.34
C CYS A 104 -8.73 0.52 -6.12
N MET A 105 -8.01 0.50 -7.21
CA MET A 105 -7.85 -0.67 -8.07
C MET A 105 -6.39 -1.00 -8.27
N PHE A 106 -6.11 -2.27 -8.48
CA PHE A 106 -4.81 -2.76 -8.92
C PHE A 106 -4.97 -3.77 -10.05
N GLU A 107 -3.93 -3.93 -10.85
CA GLU A 107 -3.93 -4.85 -11.98
C GLU A 107 -3.12 -6.11 -11.70
N ILE A 108 -3.58 -7.22 -12.28
CA ILE A 108 -2.82 -8.46 -12.40
C ILE A 108 -2.67 -8.79 -13.87
N ASP A 109 -1.43 -8.81 -14.36
CA ASP A 109 -1.11 -9.22 -15.73
C ASP A 109 -1.34 -10.74 -15.89
N MET A 110 -2.25 -11.09 -16.78
CA MET A 110 -2.62 -12.48 -17.06
C MET A 110 -1.69 -13.17 -18.06
N ARG A 111 -0.76 -12.43 -18.66
CA ARG A 111 0.25 -13.01 -19.56
C ARG A 111 1.25 -13.80 -18.75
N SER A 112 1.55 -15.02 -19.17
CA SER A 112 2.59 -15.83 -18.54
C SER A 112 3.95 -15.14 -18.69
N ARG A 113 4.57 -14.80 -17.56
CA ARG A 113 5.91 -14.18 -17.54
C ARG A 113 6.86 -15.02 -16.66
N GLY A 114 7.56 -15.96 -17.29
CA GLY A 114 8.65 -16.68 -16.65
C GLY A 114 8.24 -17.62 -15.52
N THR A 115 9.07 -17.68 -14.48
CA THR A 115 8.97 -18.64 -13.37
C THR A 115 8.04 -18.24 -12.22
N ARG A 116 7.45 -17.03 -12.28
CA ARG A 116 6.54 -16.59 -11.22
C ARG A 116 5.21 -17.34 -11.29
N PRO A 117 4.66 -17.76 -10.15
CA PRO A 117 3.33 -18.38 -10.11
C PRO A 117 2.28 -17.44 -10.72
N ARG A 118 1.37 -18.00 -11.51
CA ARG A 118 0.25 -17.25 -12.04
C ARG A 118 -0.68 -16.86 -10.90
N LEU A 119 -1.01 -15.59 -10.82
CA LEU A 119 -1.98 -15.08 -9.86
C LEU A 119 -3.40 -15.28 -10.40
N ASP A 120 -4.30 -15.77 -9.57
CA ASP A 120 -5.72 -15.94 -9.88
C ASP A 120 -6.58 -15.32 -8.76
N PRO A 121 -6.80 -13.99 -8.79
CA PRO A 121 -7.47 -13.28 -7.72
C PRO A 121 -8.94 -13.66 -7.61
N GLN A 122 -9.38 -13.81 -6.36
CA GLN A 122 -10.76 -14.08 -5.99
C GLN A 122 -11.30 -12.97 -5.08
N ILE A 123 -12.62 -12.74 -5.12
CA ILE A 123 -13.28 -11.86 -4.15
C ILE A 123 -13.06 -12.43 -2.74
N GLY A 124 -12.67 -11.56 -1.81
CA GLY A 124 -12.35 -11.91 -0.42
C GLY A 124 -10.87 -12.16 -0.16
N ASP A 125 -10.04 -12.32 -1.18
CA ASP A 125 -8.59 -12.49 -1.02
C ASP A 125 -7.97 -11.26 -0.36
N GLU A 126 -6.98 -11.51 0.50
CA GLU A 126 -6.26 -10.47 1.20
C GLU A 126 -5.16 -9.86 0.34
N VAL A 127 -5.03 -8.55 0.43
CA VAL A 127 -4.03 -7.71 -0.25
C VAL A 127 -3.38 -6.79 0.76
N LEU A 128 -2.07 -6.66 0.74
CA LEU A 128 -1.34 -5.72 1.57
C LEU A 128 -1.04 -4.43 0.79
N LEU A 129 -1.39 -3.30 1.39
CA LEU A 129 -1.02 -1.97 0.89
C LEU A 129 0.26 -1.46 1.56
N VAL A 130 0.48 -1.87 2.82
CA VAL A 130 1.70 -1.63 3.59
C VAL A 130 2.06 -2.91 4.33
N GLY A 131 3.31 -3.33 4.27
CA GLY A 131 3.79 -4.53 4.93
C GLY A 131 4.75 -5.35 4.08
N ALA A 132 4.91 -6.62 4.45
CA ALA A 132 5.78 -7.56 3.74
C ALA A 132 5.14 -8.95 3.65
N GLN A 133 5.27 -9.58 2.49
CA GLN A 133 4.79 -10.94 2.25
C GLN A 133 5.59 -11.58 1.11
N GLY A 134 6.05 -12.82 1.30
CA GLY A 134 6.69 -13.61 0.24
C GLY A 134 7.95 -12.97 -0.39
N GLY A 135 8.67 -12.14 0.36
CA GLY A 135 9.84 -11.41 -0.10
C GLY A 135 9.54 -10.04 -0.74
N ALA A 136 8.27 -9.74 -1.04
CA ALA A 136 7.83 -8.40 -1.43
C ALA A 136 7.61 -7.54 -0.18
N ARG A 137 7.90 -6.24 -0.29
CA ARG A 137 7.75 -5.27 0.79
C ARG A 137 7.30 -3.92 0.24
N ILE A 138 6.39 -3.25 0.96
CA ILE A 138 5.97 -1.86 0.74
C ILE A 138 6.02 -1.18 2.11
N THR A 139 6.79 -0.10 2.21
CA THR A 139 6.93 0.66 3.46
C THR A 139 6.20 1.99 3.38
N ILE A 140 5.92 2.57 4.54
CA ILE A 140 5.40 3.95 4.64
C ILE A 140 6.44 4.95 4.10
N ASP A 141 7.74 4.68 4.29
CA ASP A 141 8.82 5.53 3.76
C ASP A 141 8.77 5.57 2.23
N ASP A 142 8.66 4.40 1.57
CA ASP A 142 8.54 4.31 0.11
C ASP A 142 7.34 5.12 -0.41
N MET A 143 6.20 5.02 0.28
CA MET A 143 4.98 5.75 -0.09
C MET A 143 5.15 7.26 0.13
N ALA A 144 5.77 7.67 1.22
CA ALA A 144 6.03 9.08 1.53
C ALA A 144 6.95 9.71 0.48
N GLU A 145 8.01 9.03 0.10
CA GLU A 145 8.94 9.47 -0.95
C GLU A 145 8.23 9.64 -2.31
N GLN A 146 7.37 8.69 -2.68
CA GLN A 146 6.62 8.75 -3.96
C GLN A 146 5.75 9.99 -4.11
N ILE A 147 5.25 10.56 -3.02
CA ILE A 147 4.34 11.70 -3.04
C ILE A 147 4.93 12.97 -2.42
N GLY A 148 6.20 12.94 -2.02
CA GLY A 148 6.91 14.11 -1.49
C GLY A 148 6.44 14.54 -0.10
N THR A 149 6.13 13.57 0.76
CA THR A 149 5.74 13.81 2.16
C THR A 149 6.63 13.04 3.13
N ILE A 150 6.23 12.95 4.39
CA ILE A 150 6.96 12.26 5.47
C ILE A 150 6.14 11.10 6.05
N PRO A 151 6.79 10.06 6.58
CA PRO A 151 6.12 8.91 7.21
C PRO A 151 5.11 9.28 8.28
N HIS A 152 5.38 10.35 9.03
CA HIS A 152 4.50 10.85 10.10
C HIS A 152 3.10 11.18 9.58
N GLU A 153 3.01 11.90 8.45
CA GLU A 153 1.74 12.27 7.84
C GLU A 153 0.96 11.02 7.43
N LEU A 154 1.61 10.08 6.76
CA LEU A 154 0.96 8.86 6.28
C LEU A 154 0.50 7.95 7.42
N CYS A 155 1.30 7.81 8.49
CA CYS A 155 0.88 7.05 9.68
C CYS A 155 -0.36 7.65 10.33
N CYS A 156 -0.47 8.97 10.38
CA CYS A 156 -1.63 9.67 10.95
C CYS A 156 -2.85 9.64 10.02
N ALA A 157 -2.65 9.52 8.70
CA ALA A 157 -3.73 9.51 7.72
C ALA A 157 -4.61 8.26 7.82
N PHE A 158 -4.05 7.09 8.14
CA PHE A 158 -4.81 5.86 8.37
C PHE A 158 -5.62 5.96 9.67
N GLY A 159 -6.82 6.54 9.54
CA GLY A 159 -7.62 7.07 10.63
C GLY A 159 -8.64 6.08 11.22
N LEU A 160 -9.72 6.68 11.79
CA LEU A 160 -10.73 5.97 12.57
C LEU A 160 -11.69 5.10 11.72
N ARG A 161 -11.76 5.30 10.41
CA ARG A 161 -12.63 4.52 9.53
C ARG A 161 -12.14 3.07 9.35
N MET A 162 -10.85 2.83 9.55
CA MET A 162 -10.26 1.50 9.43
C MET A 162 -10.29 0.77 10.77
N PRO A 163 -10.75 -0.49 10.82
CA PRO A 163 -10.63 -1.31 12.01
C PRO A 163 -9.14 -1.53 12.35
N LYS A 164 -8.79 -1.35 13.63
CA LYS A 164 -7.44 -1.60 14.13
C LYS A 164 -7.40 -2.96 14.82
N VAL A 165 -6.53 -3.82 14.34
CA VAL A 165 -6.29 -5.14 14.92
C VAL A 165 -4.90 -5.13 15.54
N TYR A 166 -4.82 -5.34 16.84
CA TYR A 166 -3.56 -5.41 17.56
C TYR A 166 -3.11 -6.88 17.62
N THR A 167 -1.91 -7.14 17.08
CA THR A 167 -1.27 -8.46 17.11
C THR A 167 -0.13 -8.46 18.13
N ARG A 168 0.18 -9.64 18.70
CA ARG A 168 1.32 -9.83 19.60
C ARG A 168 2.53 -10.33 18.85
#